data_daf897c43532883956bc3f4eb53efce7
#
_entry.id   daf897c43532883956bc3f4eb53efce7
#
_cell.length_a   1.000
_cell.length_b   1.000
_cell.length_c   1.000
_cell.angle_alpha   90.00
_cell.angle_beta   90.00
_cell.angle_gamma   90.00
#
_symmetry.space_group_name_H-M   'P 1'
#
loop_
_entity.id
_entity.type
_entity.pdbx_description
1 polymer ?
#
loop_
_entity_poly.entity_id
_entity_poly.type
_entity_poly.pdbx_seq_one_letter_code
_entity_poly.pdbx_strand_id
1 'polypeptide(L)'
;SAALLLPEGQKAEAGRYGRQVIFDCYSVKRMAGDCLAMYRQVVPRKYKVVMSGYYGFSNAGDDAILQSIHGGILAASDDIQVTVLSHDPEQTRRQYGLDAVYRFDLVQVGRALRRCDALLSGGGSLLQDRTSTRSLLYYLMVIRWAKKLGKPVMLYANGIGPVTKPENRKKVKQTVELANVVTLRDQASAQELRDMGVKHPE
;
A
#
# COMPACT_ATOMS: atom_id res chain seq x y z
N SER A 1 -45.36 21.74 -26.37
CA SER A 1 -43.92 21.85 -26.37
C SER A 1 -43.49 23.33 -26.45
N ALA A 2 -43.49 24.05 -25.32
CA ALA A 2 -43.13 25.47 -25.23
C ALA A 2 -41.70 25.76 -25.74
N ALA A 3 -40.80 24.83 -25.67
CA ALA A 3 -39.40 24.99 -26.12
C ALA A 3 -39.24 25.20 -27.65
N LEU A 4 -40.22 24.76 -28.47
CA LEU A 4 -40.18 24.92 -29.91
C LEU A 4 -40.55 26.37 -30.39
N LEU A 5 -41.14 27.15 -29.47
CA LEU A 5 -41.58 28.52 -29.75
C LEU A 5 -40.54 29.61 -29.37
N LEU A 6 -39.40 29.22 -28.83
CA LEU A 6 -38.35 30.15 -28.44
C LEU A 6 -37.57 30.66 -29.63
N PRO A 7 -37.11 31.95 -29.61
CA PRO A 7 -36.16 32.46 -30.58
C PRO A 7 -34.90 31.61 -30.71
N GLU A 8 -34.26 31.55 -31.88
CA GLU A 8 -33.08 30.69 -32.15
C GLU A 8 -31.93 30.87 -31.15
N GLY A 9 -31.66 32.12 -30.71
CA GLY A 9 -30.65 32.43 -29.69
C GLY A 9 -30.94 31.76 -28.33
N GLN A 10 -32.21 31.77 -27.91
CA GLN A 10 -32.67 31.19 -26.65
C GLN A 10 -32.69 29.64 -26.73
N LYS A 11 -32.99 29.09 -27.90
CA LYS A 11 -32.88 27.64 -28.13
C LYS A 11 -31.44 27.16 -27.99
N ALA A 12 -30.48 27.90 -28.56
CA ALA A 12 -29.06 27.57 -28.46
C ALA A 12 -28.55 27.67 -27.02
N GLU A 13 -29.02 28.65 -26.25
CA GLU A 13 -28.68 28.81 -24.84
C GLU A 13 -29.28 27.68 -23.97
N ALA A 14 -30.56 27.38 -24.15
CA ALA A 14 -31.22 26.29 -23.49
C ALA A 14 -30.57 24.94 -23.83
N GLY A 15 -30.13 24.73 -25.07
CA GLY A 15 -29.38 23.55 -25.49
C GLY A 15 -28.00 23.40 -24.81
N ARG A 16 -27.27 24.54 -24.68
CA ARG A 16 -26.00 24.56 -23.94
C ARG A 16 -26.21 24.25 -22.46
N TYR A 17 -27.19 24.89 -21.82
CA TYR A 17 -27.54 24.64 -20.44
C TYR A 17 -27.97 23.18 -20.20
N GLY A 18 -28.84 22.63 -21.03
CA GLY A 18 -29.28 21.25 -20.96
C GLY A 18 -28.12 20.28 -21.11
N ARG A 19 -27.19 20.53 -22.03
CA ARG A 19 -25.97 19.73 -22.19
C ARG A 19 -25.09 19.77 -20.92
N GLN A 20 -24.92 20.97 -20.36
CA GLN A 20 -24.14 21.14 -19.13
C GLN A 20 -24.77 20.36 -17.95
N VAL A 21 -26.08 20.48 -17.77
CA VAL A 21 -26.81 19.73 -16.74
C VAL A 21 -26.64 18.21 -16.91
N ILE A 22 -26.71 17.71 -18.17
CA ILE A 22 -26.50 16.28 -18.43
C ILE A 22 -25.06 15.88 -18.06
N PHE A 23 -24.07 16.68 -18.46
CA PHE A 23 -22.68 16.39 -18.11
C PHE A 23 -22.42 16.40 -16.61
N ASP A 24 -22.95 17.40 -15.89
CA ASP A 24 -22.70 17.60 -14.47
C ASP A 24 -23.52 16.66 -13.58
N CYS A 25 -24.77 16.40 -13.96
CA CYS A 25 -25.71 15.68 -13.12
C CYS A 25 -25.97 14.21 -13.55
N TYR A 26 -25.78 13.88 -14.85
CA TYR A 26 -26.16 12.59 -15.42
C TYR A 26 -25.04 11.91 -16.21
N SER A 27 -23.79 12.35 -16.03
CA SER A 27 -22.65 11.68 -16.68
C SER A 27 -22.43 10.28 -16.11
N VAL A 28 -21.94 9.35 -16.94
CA VAL A 28 -21.56 7.99 -16.52
C VAL A 28 -20.58 8.02 -15.34
N LYS A 29 -19.65 8.99 -15.35
CA LYS A 29 -18.67 9.18 -14.27
C LYS A 29 -19.34 9.52 -12.94
N ARG A 30 -20.34 10.42 -12.96
CA ARG A 30 -21.09 10.78 -11.76
C ARG A 30 -21.96 9.62 -11.27
N MET A 31 -22.70 8.99 -12.17
CA MET A 31 -23.53 7.82 -11.84
C MET A 31 -22.69 6.69 -11.22
N ALA A 32 -21.50 6.41 -11.81
CA ALA A 32 -20.59 5.42 -11.23
C ALA A 32 -20.08 5.85 -9.85
N GLY A 33 -19.78 7.13 -9.66
CA GLY A 33 -19.40 7.70 -8.36
C GLY A 33 -20.49 7.56 -7.30
N ASP A 34 -21.72 7.91 -7.65
CA ASP A 34 -22.88 7.82 -6.76
C ASP A 34 -23.23 6.36 -6.42
N CYS A 35 -23.15 5.46 -7.40
CA CYS A 35 -23.29 4.03 -7.17
C CYS A 35 -22.18 3.50 -6.23
N LEU A 36 -20.94 3.87 -6.44
CA LEU A 36 -19.84 3.47 -5.55
C LEU A 36 -20.01 4.01 -4.13
N ALA A 37 -20.47 5.26 -3.98
CA ALA A 37 -20.78 5.85 -2.67
C ALA A 37 -21.89 5.09 -1.96
N MET A 38 -22.97 4.74 -2.69
CA MET A 38 -24.06 3.93 -2.16
C MET A 38 -23.60 2.51 -1.78
N TYR A 39 -22.81 1.85 -2.63
CA TYR A 39 -22.23 0.53 -2.32
C TYR A 39 -21.36 0.56 -1.07
N ARG A 40 -20.57 1.60 -0.86
CA ARG A 40 -19.73 1.77 0.35
C ARG A 40 -20.56 1.90 1.62
N GLN A 41 -21.76 2.51 1.54
CA GLN A 41 -22.67 2.64 2.67
C GLN A 41 -23.41 1.31 2.98
N VAL A 42 -23.76 0.54 1.96
CA VAL A 42 -24.55 -0.69 2.11
C VAL A 42 -23.66 -1.91 2.42
N VAL A 43 -22.42 -1.91 1.93
CA VAL A 43 -21.46 -2.99 2.16
C VAL A 43 -20.16 -2.37 2.71
N PRO A 44 -20.09 -2.12 4.03
CA PRO A 44 -18.86 -1.63 4.65
C PRO A 44 -17.79 -2.71 4.51
N ARG A 45 -16.91 -2.56 3.50
CA ARG A 45 -15.78 -3.44 3.29
C ARG A 45 -14.57 -2.88 4.02
N LYS A 46 -14.12 -3.56 5.07
CA LYS A 46 -12.82 -3.29 5.67
C LYS A 46 -11.71 -3.84 4.78
N TYR A 47 -10.83 -2.97 4.33
CA TYR A 47 -9.62 -3.36 3.61
C TYR A 47 -8.60 -3.94 4.58
N LYS A 48 -7.99 -5.07 4.22
CA LYS A 48 -7.01 -5.76 5.06
C LYS A 48 -5.61 -5.53 4.53
N VAL A 49 -4.77 -4.91 5.34
CA VAL A 49 -3.37 -4.66 5.01
C VAL A 49 -2.48 -5.50 5.92
N VAL A 50 -1.55 -6.25 5.32
CA VAL A 50 -0.48 -6.90 6.07
C VAL A 50 0.72 -5.96 6.10
N MET A 51 1.24 -5.69 7.30
CA MET A 51 2.46 -4.91 7.49
C MET A 51 3.65 -5.82 7.81
N SER A 52 4.73 -5.68 7.04
CA SER A 52 6.00 -6.37 7.24
C SER A 52 7.12 -5.38 7.54
N GLY A 53 7.81 -5.59 8.65
CA GLY A 53 8.90 -4.74 9.12
C GLY A 53 9.72 -5.45 10.20
N TYR A 54 10.58 -4.73 10.90
CA TYR A 54 11.35 -5.26 12.02
C TYR A 54 10.58 -5.06 13.35
N TYR A 55 9.37 -5.64 13.41
CA TYR A 55 8.42 -5.41 14.50
C TYR A 55 8.45 -6.52 15.55
N GLY A 56 8.20 -6.14 16.82
CA GLY A 56 8.14 -7.06 17.95
C GLY A 56 9.52 -7.52 18.45
N PHE A 57 10.57 -6.75 18.21
CA PHE A 57 11.93 -6.99 18.73
C PHE A 57 12.33 -6.01 19.84
N SER A 58 11.35 -5.26 20.37
CA SER A 58 11.57 -4.21 21.39
C SER A 58 12.58 -3.16 20.93
N ASN A 59 12.52 -2.78 19.65
CA ASN A 59 13.33 -1.71 19.08
C ASN A 59 12.50 -0.44 18.97
N ALA A 60 12.79 0.55 19.82
CA ALA A 60 12.03 1.79 19.92
C ALA A 60 11.91 2.54 18.59
N GLY A 61 12.92 2.47 17.71
CA GLY A 61 12.89 3.09 16.38
C GLY A 61 11.88 2.43 15.44
N ASP A 62 11.90 1.11 15.37
CA ASP A 62 10.96 0.35 14.53
C ASP A 62 9.54 0.39 15.09
N ASP A 63 9.41 0.44 16.42
CA ASP A 63 8.15 0.59 17.12
C ASP A 63 7.51 1.98 16.85
N ALA A 64 8.30 3.05 16.87
CA ALA A 64 7.84 4.39 16.51
C ALA A 64 7.40 4.47 15.02
N ILE A 65 8.11 3.77 14.13
CA ILE A 65 7.74 3.66 12.71
C ILE A 65 6.40 2.93 12.57
N LEU A 66 6.21 1.81 13.28
CA LEU A 66 4.94 1.07 13.28
C LEU A 66 3.78 1.96 13.70
N GLN A 67 3.93 2.70 14.80
CA GLN A 67 2.92 3.62 15.29
C GLN A 67 2.63 4.75 14.32
N SER A 68 3.67 5.34 13.73
CA SER A 68 3.52 6.42 12.76
C SER A 68 2.76 5.98 11.51
N ILE A 69 3.10 4.81 10.95
CA ILE A 69 2.41 4.26 9.78
C ILE A 69 0.96 3.94 10.13
N HIS A 70 0.71 3.28 11.27
CA HIS A 70 -0.64 2.94 11.71
C HIS A 70 -1.48 4.19 11.96
N GLY A 71 -0.93 5.20 12.64
CA GLY A 71 -1.59 6.50 12.85
C GLY A 71 -1.95 7.20 11.53
N GLY A 72 -1.03 7.16 10.55
CA GLY A 72 -1.29 7.68 9.20
C GLY A 72 -2.41 6.93 8.47
N ILE A 73 -2.46 5.61 8.62
CA ILE A 73 -3.54 4.78 8.03
C ILE A 73 -4.88 5.13 8.67
N LEU A 74 -4.96 5.22 10.00
CA LEU A 74 -6.19 5.60 10.72
C LEU A 74 -6.67 7.01 10.38
N ALA A 75 -5.73 7.96 10.23
CA ALA A 75 -6.07 9.31 9.81
C ALA A 75 -6.62 9.37 8.37
N ALA A 76 -6.23 8.41 7.52
CA ALA A 76 -6.69 8.34 6.14
C ALA A 76 -8.04 7.61 5.99
N SER A 77 -8.30 6.57 6.79
CA SER A 77 -9.53 5.78 6.72
C SER A 77 -9.70 4.82 7.90
N ASP A 78 -10.89 4.80 8.47
CA ASP A 78 -11.30 3.82 9.50
C ASP A 78 -11.62 2.43 8.91
N ASP A 79 -11.66 2.31 7.59
CA ASP A 79 -12.01 1.07 6.89
C ASP A 79 -10.80 0.14 6.67
N ILE A 80 -9.63 0.47 7.21
CA ILE A 80 -8.42 -0.32 7.01
C ILE A 80 -8.08 -1.10 8.28
N GLN A 81 -8.08 -2.41 8.18
CA GLN A 81 -7.63 -3.33 9.22
C GLN A 81 -6.18 -3.73 8.96
N VAL A 82 -5.30 -3.51 9.93
CA VAL A 82 -3.87 -3.83 9.83
C VAL A 82 -3.56 -5.11 10.59
N THR A 83 -2.82 -6.02 9.93
CA THR A 83 -2.21 -7.21 10.57
C THR A 83 -0.70 -7.12 10.46
N VAL A 84 0.00 -7.14 11.57
CA VAL A 84 1.47 -7.00 11.65
C VAL A 84 2.15 -8.36 11.65
N LEU A 85 3.18 -8.53 10.82
CA LEU A 85 4.11 -9.66 10.93
C LEU A 85 5.12 -9.33 12.03
N SER A 86 4.91 -9.85 13.23
CA SER A 86 5.67 -9.52 14.44
C SER A 86 6.50 -10.70 14.94
N HIS A 87 7.63 -10.40 15.60
CA HIS A 87 8.39 -11.40 16.35
C HIS A 87 7.69 -11.76 17.67
N ASP A 88 7.04 -10.79 18.30
CA ASP A 88 6.18 -11.00 19.47
C ASP A 88 4.76 -10.47 19.18
N PRO A 89 3.86 -11.34 18.66
CA PRO A 89 2.49 -10.93 18.35
C PRO A 89 1.69 -10.49 19.56
N GLU A 90 1.94 -11.10 20.73
CA GLU A 90 1.19 -10.75 21.93
C GLU A 90 1.56 -9.39 22.46
N GLN A 91 2.85 -9.08 22.50
CA GLN A 91 3.32 -7.73 22.84
C GLN A 91 2.75 -6.71 21.86
N THR A 92 2.79 -6.99 20.55
CA THR A 92 2.27 -6.10 19.51
C THR A 92 0.77 -5.83 19.70
N ARG A 93 -0.04 -6.84 20.01
CA ARG A 93 -1.47 -6.66 20.30
C ARG A 93 -1.71 -5.82 21.54
N ARG A 94 -1.00 -6.11 22.65
CA ARG A 94 -1.18 -5.38 23.93
C ARG A 94 -0.75 -3.93 23.82
N GLN A 95 0.37 -3.68 23.17
CA GLN A 95 0.99 -2.35 23.14
C GLN A 95 0.35 -1.41 22.12
N TYR A 96 -0.07 -1.94 20.96
CA TYR A 96 -0.54 -1.13 19.82
C TYR A 96 -2.00 -1.38 19.44
N GLY A 97 -2.67 -2.36 20.04
CA GLY A 97 -4.05 -2.72 19.67
C GLY A 97 -4.19 -3.28 18.26
N LEU A 98 -3.09 -3.73 17.65
CA LEU A 98 -3.04 -4.23 16.29
C LEU A 98 -3.14 -5.75 16.25
N ASP A 99 -3.84 -6.29 15.24
CA ASP A 99 -3.72 -7.70 14.92
C ASP A 99 -2.28 -8.05 14.55
N ALA A 100 -1.79 -9.19 15.04
CA ALA A 100 -0.43 -9.61 14.73
C ALA A 100 -0.34 -11.12 14.58
N VAL A 101 0.57 -11.58 13.72
CA VAL A 101 0.92 -12.98 13.53
C VAL A 101 2.43 -13.17 13.68
N TYR A 102 2.84 -14.33 14.17
CA TYR A 102 4.26 -14.63 14.32
C TYR A 102 4.94 -14.73 12.96
N ARG A 103 5.95 -13.87 12.77
CA ARG A 103 6.59 -13.67 11.47
C ARG A 103 7.27 -14.91 10.88
N PHE A 104 7.65 -15.88 11.71
CA PHE A 104 8.29 -17.14 11.28
C PHE A 104 7.31 -18.31 11.19
N ASP A 105 6.05 -18.14 11.56
CA ASP A 105 5.00 -19.11 11.26
C ASP A 105 4.52 -18.91 9.83
N LEU A 106 5.16 -19.62 8.90
CA LEU A 106 4.87 -19.49 7.47
C LEU A 106 3.42 -19.85 7.13
N VAL A 107 2.75 -20.70 7.92
CA VAL A 107 1.34 -21.04 7.69
C VAL A 107 0.45 -19.84 8.01
N GLN A 108 0.67 -19.19 9.16
CA GLN A 108 -0.09 -17.98 9.53
C GLN A 108 0.24 -16.82 8.60
N VAL A 109 1.51 -16.60 8.27
CA VAL A 109 1.93 -15.56 7.30
C VAL A 109 1.25 -15.79 5.94
N GLY A 110 1.29 -17.01 5.41
CA GLY A 110 0.65 -17.36 4.14
C GLY A 110 -0.87 -17.17 4.18
N ARG A 111 -1.51 -17.48 5.31
CA ARG A 111 -2.95 -17.24 5.52
C ARG A 111 -3.26 -15.74 5.55
N ALA A 112 -2.46 -14.95 6.27
CA ALA A 112 -2.61 -13.50 6.33
C ALA A 112 -2.45 -12.86 4.95
N LEU A 113 -1.38 -13.21 4.21
CA LEU A 113 -1.13 -12.72 2.84
C LEU A 113 -2.23 -13.12 1.85
N ARG A 114 -2.79 -14.33 1.98
CA ARG A 114 -3.89 -14.76 1.10
C ARG A 114 -5.16 -13.95 1.32
N ARG A 115 -5.42 -13.57 2.58
CA ARG A 115 -6.62 -12.84 3.01
C ARG A 115 -6.50 -11.33 2.95
N CYS A 116 -5.30 -10.78 2.80
CA CYS A 116 -5.13 -9.34 2.71
C CYS A 116 -5.49 -8.80 1.33
N ASP A 117 -5.75 -7.51 1.27
CA ASP A 117 -5.94 -6.75 0.03
C ASP A 117 -4.62 -6.15 -0.48
N ALA A 118 -3.67 -5.87 0.43
CA ALA A 118 -2.33 -5.37 0.10
C ALA A 118 -1.28 -5.76 1.15
N LEU A 119 -0.02 -5.82 0.71
CA LEU A 119 1.15 -5.87 1.58
C LEU A 119 1.82 -4.50 1.64
N LEU A 120 2.06 -4.00 2.84
CA LEU A 120 2.90 -2.85 3.10
C LEU A 120 4.19 -3.31 3.75
N SER A 121 5.31 -3.20 3.04
CA SER A 121 6.64 -3.41 3.59
C SER A 121 7.16 -2.06 4.06
N GLY A 122 7.15 -1.83 5.36
CA GLY A 122 7.28 -0.49 5.91
C GLY A 122 8.37 -0.30 6.91
N GLY A 123 9.05 0.84 6.73
CA GLY A 123 9.95 1.43 7.70
C GLY A 123 11.29 0.74 7.89
N GLY A 124 12.26 1.50 8.35
CA GLY A 124 13.57 1.00 8.69
C GLY A 124 14.43 0.57 7.49
N SER A 125 15.64 0.11 7.76
CA SER A 125 16.59 -0.37 6.75
C SER A 125 16.44 -1.89 6.59
N LEU A 126 15.34 -2.32 5.95
CA LEU A 126 15.00 -3.74 5.83
C LEU A 126 15.79 -4.45 4.72
N LEU A 127 16.01 -3.75 3.60
CA LEU A 127 16.65 -4.32 2.42
C LEU A 127 18.16 -4.02 2.40
N GLN A 128 18.88 -4.66 3.33
CA GLN A 128 20.33 -4.56 3.49
C GLN A 128 20.90 -5.92 3.94
N ASP A 129 22.17 -6.20 3.63
CA ASP A 129 22.83 -7.45 4.01
C ASP A 129 24.03 -7.28 4.97
N ARG A 130 24.22 -6.05 5.46
CA ARG A 130 25.32 -5.73 6.40
C ARG A 130 25.18 -6.47 7.72
N THR A 131 23.96 -6.56 8.26
CA THR A 131 23.72 -7.27 9.52
C THR A 131 23.44 -8.74 9.29
N SER A 132 22.59 -9.09 8.31
CA SER A 132 22.23 -10.48 8.04
C SER A 132 21.62 -10.69 6.65
N THR A 133 22.28 -11.50 5.84
CA THR A 133 21.70 -11.98 4.58
C THR A 133 20.38 -12.73 4.81
N ARG A 134 20.23 -13.47 5.94
CA ARG A 134 19.00 -14.20 6.26
C ARG A 134 17.83 -13.24 6.48
N SER A 135 18.06 -12.12 7.16
CA SER A 135 17.06 -11.08 7.38
C SER A 135 16.61 -10.47 6.05
N LEU A 136 17.55 -10.09 5.19
CA LEU A 136 17.25 -9.60 3.85
C LEU A 136 16.37 -10.59 3.08
N LEU A 137 16.78 -11.86 3.01
CA LEU A 137 16.07 -12.89 2.27
C LEU A 137 14.65 -13.10 2.80
N TYR A 138 14.42 -12.96 4.10
CA TYR A 138 13.08 -13.01 4.69
C TYR A 138 12.16 -11.93 4.11
N TYR A 139 12.60 -10.67 4.09
CA TYR A 139 11.77 -9.58 3.56
C TYR A 139 11.51 -9.74 2.07
N LEU A 140 12.54 -10.12 1.29
CA LEU A 140 12.36 -10.40 -0.14
C LEU A 140 11.38 -11.56 -0.37
N MET A 141 11.42 -12.60 0.46
CA MET A 141 10.49 -13.72 0.40
C MET A 141 9.04 -13.28 0.64
N VAL A 142 8.77 -12.49 1.67
CA VAL A 142 7.43 -12.01 1.99
C VAL A 142 6.86 -11.17 0.84
N ILE A 143 7.65 -10.25 0.29
CA ILE A 143 7.27 -9.41 -0.87
C ILE A 143 6.92 -10.29 -2.08
N ARG A 144 7.83 -11.21 -2.46
CA ARG A 144 7.62 -12.11 -3.60
C ARG A 144 6.44 -13.04 -3.40
N TRP A 145 6.20 -13.48 -2.17
CA TRP A 145 5.04 -14.32 -1.85
C TRP A 145 3.73 -13.55 -2.02
N ALA A 146 3.64 -12.33 -1.51
CA ALA A 146 2.47 -11.48 -1.74
C ALA A 146 2.21 -11.27 -3.24
N LYS A 147 3.26 -10.97 -4.02
CA LYS A 147 3.15 -10.82 -5.48
C LYS A 147 2.69 -12.11 -6.17
N LYS A 148 3.21 -13.28 -5.74
CA LYS A 148 2.78 -14.58 -6.27
C LYS A 148 1.29 -14.87 -5.99
N LEU A 149 0.76 -14.32 -4.89
CA LEU A 149 -0.66 -14.39 -4.53
C LEU A 149 -1.51 -13.30 -5.22
N GLY A 150 -0.93 -12.54 -6.15
CA GLY A 150 -1.61 -11.45 -6.88
C GLY A 150 -1.88 -10.21 -6.03
N LYS A 151 -1.22 -10.05 -4.87
CA LYS A 151 -1.45 -8.92 -3.99
C LYS A 151 -0.62 -7.71 -4.39
N PRO A 152 -1.19 -6.49 -4.40
CA PRO A 152 -0.41 -5.28 -4.52
C PRO A 152 0.56 -5.13 -3.33
N VAL A 153 1.76 -4.62 -3.63
CA VAL A 153 2.82 -4.42 -2.65
C VAL A 153 3.29 -2.98 -2.70
N MET A 154 3.36 -2.35 -1.54
CA MET A 154 3.97 -1.05 -1.36
C MET A 154 5.21 -1.18 -0.47
N LEU A 155 6.35 -0.67 -0.94
CA LEU A 155 7.52 -0.41 -0.13
C LEU A 155 7.39 1.02 0.41
N TYR A 156 7.17 1.16 1.72
CA TYR A 156 6.86 2.45 2.34
C TYR A 156 8.02 2.96 3.18
N ALA A 157 8.58 4.11 2.80
CA ALA A 157 9.68 4.77 3.48
C ALA A 157 10.85 3.83 3.83
N ASN A 158 11.18 2.90 2.91
CA ASN A 158 12.24 1.93 3.14
C ASN A 158 13.63 2.56 2.99
N GLY A 159 14.51 2.26 3.96
CA GLY A 159 15.94 2.38 3.78
C GLY A 159 16.46 1.18 2.99
N ILE A 160 17.21 1.44 1.93
CA ILE A 160 17.82 0.42 1.08
C ILE A 160 19.33 0.44 1.25
N GLY A 161 19.88 -0.73 1.48
CA GLY A 161 21.33 -0.91 1.53
C GLY A 161 22.00 -0.54 2.86
N PRO A 162 23.34 -0.69 2.90
CA PRO A 162 24.16 -1.23 1.82
C PRO A 162 23.86 -2.70 1.54
N VAL A 163 23.82 -3.07 0.25
CA VAL A 163 23.74 -4.45 -0.21
C VAL A 163 25.05 -4.80 -0.89
N THR A 164 25.90 -5.54 -0.21
CA THR A 164 27.30 -5.74 -0.60
C THR A 164 27.50 -6.92 -1.55
N LYS A 165 26.71 -7.97 -1.41
CA LYS A 165 26.86 -9.19 -2.20
C LYS A 165 26.18 -9.06 -3.56
N PRO A 166 26.88 -9.33 -4.69
CA PRO A 166 26.31 -9.22 -6.03
C PRO A 166 25.00 -10.03 -6.21
N GLU A 167 24.94 -11.23 -5.61
CA GLU A 167 23.77 -12.09 -5.65
C GLU A 167 22.57 -11.46 -4.92
N ASN A 168 22.83 -10.79 -3.79
CA ASN A 168 21.81 -10.10 -3.04
C ASN A 168 21.32 -8.85 -3.78
N ARG A 169 22.22 -8.08 -4.41
CA ARG A 169 21.86 -6.94 -5.26
C ARG A 169 20.91 -7.36 -6.38
N LYS A 170 21.19 -8.47 -7.06
CA LYS A 170 20.30 -9.03 -8.09
C LYS A 170 18.94 -9.40 -7.53
N LYS A 171 18.88 -10.04 -6.36
CA LYS A 171 17.61 -10.43 -5.71
C LYS A 171 16.81 -9.20 -5.26
N VAL A 172 17.46 -8.19 -4.67
CA VAL A 172 16.83 -6.93 -4.27
C VAL A 172 16.24 -6.24 -5.50
N LYS A 173 17.04 -6.02 -6.55
CA LYS A 173 16.56 -5.46 -7.82
C LYS A 173 15.30 -6.14 -8.30
N GLN A 174 15.36 -7.45 -8.53
CA GLN A 174 14.23 -8.23 -9.03
C GLN A 174 12.99 -8.16 -8.14
N THR A 175 13.16 -7.96 -6.84
CA THR A 175 12.04 -7.93 -5.90
C THR A 175 11.43 -6.52 -5.80
N VAL A 176 12.27 -5.48 -5.80
CA VAL A 176 11.81 -4.09 -5.79
C VAL A 176 11.02 -3.78 -7.08
N GLU A 177 11.48 -4.27 -8.22
CA GLU A 177 10.78 -4.12 -9.51
C GLU A 177 9.40 -4.81 -9.56
N LEU A 178 9.10 -5.72 -8.64
CA LEU A 178 7.76 -6.30 -8.51
C LEU A 178 6.78 -5.43 -7.71
N ALA A 179 7.28 -4.49 -6.90
CA ALA A 179 6.42 -3.65 -6.08
C ALA A 179 5.54 -2.73 -6.96
N ASN A 180 4.36 -2.39 -6.46
CA ASN A 180 3.45 -1.49 -7.17
C ASN A 180 3.77 -0.02 -6.88
N VAL A 181 4.22 0.25 -5.64
CA VAL A 181 4.61 1.58 -5.19
C VAL A 181 5.89 1.44 -4.37
N VAL A 182 6.84 2.33 -4.58
CA VAL A 182 8.08 2.41 -3.81
C VAL A 182 8.27 3.83 -3.34
N THR A 183 8.33 4.01 -2.02
CA THR A 183 8.79 5.26 -1.42
C THR A 183 10.02 4.97 -0.57
N LEU A 184 10.99 5.85 -0.62
CA LEU A 184 12.27 5.69 0.04
C LEU A 184 12.43 6.69 1.18
N ARG A 185 13.18 6.31 2.19
CA ARG A 185 13.44 7.15 3.35
C ARG A 185 14.41 8.30 3.05
N ASP A 186 15.38 8.06 2.18
CA ASP A 186 16.49 8.97 1.94
C ASP A 186 17.10 8.82 0.53
N GLN A 187 17.88 9.82 0.14
CA GLN A 187 18.57 9.88 -1.15
C GLN A 187 19.60 8.76 -1.33
N ALA A 188 20.23 8.31 -0.24
CA ALA A 188 21.22 7.22 -0.29
C ALA A 188 20.54 5.91 -0.73
N SER A 189 19.34 5.64 -0.23
CA SER A 189 18.53 4.50 -0.66
C SER A 189 18.15 4.58 -2.14
N ALA A 190 17.82 5.78 -2.62
CA ALA A 190 17.52 6.00 -4.03
C ALA A 190 18.76 5.76 -4.90
N GLN A 191 19.92 6.24 -4.46
CA GLN A 191 21.18 6.01 -5.17
C GLN A 191 21.53 4.52 -5.21
N GLU A 192 21.38 3.80 -4.09
CA GLU A 192 21.64 2.36 -4.03
C GLU A 192 20.77 1.57 -5.01
N LEU A 193 19.50 1.92 -5.19
CA LEU A 193 18.62 1.31 -6.19
C LEU A 193 19.04 1.65 -7.63
N ARG A 194 19.44 2.90 -7.89
CA ARG A 194 19.99 3.29 -9.20
C ARG A 194 21.24 2.50 -9.55
N ASP A 195 22.16 2.34 -8.59
CA ASP A 195 23.40 1.59 -8.76
C ASP A 195 23.17 0.08 -8.96
N MET A 196 22.00 -0.43 -8.52
CA MET A 196 21.54 -1.78 -8.85
C MET A 196 20.86 -1.84 -10.22
N GLY A 197 20.59 -0.71 -10.86
CA GLY A 197 19.88 -0.62 -12.14
C GLY A 197 18.39 -0.96 -12.00
N VAL A 198 17.77 -0.64 -10.87
CA VAL A 198 16.31 -0.81 -10.67
C VAL A 198 15.58 0.19 -11.57
N LYS A 199 14.63 -0.32 -12.35
CA LYS A 199 13.73 0.45 -13.19
C LYS A 199 12.37 0.51 -12.48
N HIS A 200 12.20 1.46 -11.58
CA HIS A 200 10.91 1.71 -10.96
C HIS A 200 10.53 3.16 -11.25
N PRO A 201 9.30 3.45 -11.69
CA PRO A 201 8.85 4.83 -11.79
C PRO A 201 8.88 5.47 -10.40
N GLU A 202 9.48 6.65 -10.32
CA GLU A 202 9.50 7.48 -9.13
C GLU A 202 8.10 8.05 -8.83
#